data_a82b46cfbeb5a94ef840c76b62522793
#
_entry.id   a82b46cfbeb5a94ef840c76b62522793
#
_cell.length_a   1.000
_cell.length_b   1.000
_cell.length_c   1.000
_cell.angle_alpha   90.00
_cell.angle_beta   90.00
_cell.angle_gamma   90.00
#
_symmetry.space_group_name_H-M   'P 1'
#
loop_
_entity.id
_entity.type
_entity.pdbx_description
1 polymer ?
#
loop_
_entity_poly.entity_id
_entity_poly.type
_entity_poly.pdbx_seq_one_letter_code
_entity_poly.pdbx_strand_id
1 'polypeptide(L)'
;MEKVTLIVPVYNVEKYLKRCLDSLLNQTYNNIEILCVNDCSPDNSQEILDEYEKAGRIKVIINDENLGLGKSRERALNKSTGNYVMFIDSDDYIAADYVEKYADAMKHGDYDIVIGGYTRDIDGKKKKHYVKQSDWSVLSYTIACAKMYKRSFLLEHNIGFIDVRCGEDIFFSMELFVHKPRYYVMENYAGYYYFFNRKSITGSLNADRKLEGFVSDIFDRFINKYPVVNMEKDVYWKICYNYIVNMINALVVHGHGCGVRNMKEKYEFFMSDLDNKFSDYKKNPYLHYGKMRKQSLKIRLSVSIFMFFNKIGLDKILYYIIAVI
;
A
#
# COMPACT_ATOMS: atom_id res chain seq x y z
N MET A 1 7.08 -26.44 -10.90
CA MET A 1 6.29 -25.19 -10.86
C MET A 1 6.18 -24.79 -9.40
N GLU A 2 6.68 -23.59 -9.02
CA GLU A 2 6.68 -23.13 -7.64
C GLU A 2 5.26 -22.86 -7.15
N LYS A 3 5.00 -23.11 -5.87
CA LYS A 3 3.67 -22.89 -5.30
C LYS A 3 3.45 -21.41 -4.97
N VAL A 4 2.29 -20.87 -5.35
CA VAL A 4 1.88 -19.50 -5.05
C VAL A 4 0.69 -19.51 -4.10
N THR A 5 0.79 -18.79 -2.98
CA THR A 5 -0.36 -18.56 -2.08
C THR A 5 -1.00 -17.22 -2.38
N LEU A 6 -2.29 -17.22 -2.69
CA LEU A 6 -3.13 -16.04 -2.79
C LEU A 6 -3.82 -15.81 -1.44
N ILE A 7 -3.52 -14.69 -0.80
CA ILE A 7 -4.04 -14.32 0.52
C ILE A 7 -5.18 -13.32 0.35
N VAL A 8 -6.37 -13.68 0.84
CA VAL A 8 -7.60 -12.91 0.67
C VAL A 8 -8.21 -12.58 2.03
N PRO A 9 -7.99 -11.38 2.58
CA PRO A 9 -8.72 -10.92 3.76
C PRO A 9 -10.18 -10.61 3.39
N VAL A 10 -11.12 -11.02 4.23
CA VAL A 10 -12.57 -10.93 3.96
C VAL A 10 -13.26 -10.26 5.14
N TYR A 11 -13.89 -9.09 4.88
CA TYR A 11 -14.73 -8.40 5.84
C TYR A 11 -15.80 -7.56 5.15
N ASN A 12 -17.07 -7.90 5.37
CA ASN A 12 -18.24 -7.15 4.88
C ASN A 12 -18.25 -6.94 3.34
N VAL A 13 -18.05 -8.04 2.57
CA VAL A 13 -17.85 -8.02 1.11
C VAL A 13 -18.70 -9.07 0.35
N GLU A 14 -19.77 -9.57 0.92
CA GLU A 14 -20.63 -10.60 0.31
C GLU A 14 -20.97 -10.35 -1.16
N LYS A 15 -21.15 -9.07 -1.54
CA LYS A 15 -21.55 -8.65 -2.91
C LYS A 15 -20.45 -8.86 -3.94
N TYR A 16 -19.20 -8.90 -3.52
CA TYR A 16 -18.02 -8.91 -4.40
C TYR A 16 -17.25 -10.22 -4.33
N LEU A 17 -17.37 -10.93 -3.20
CA LEU A 17 -16.55 -12.08 -2.84
C LEU A 17 -16.58 -13.21 -3.87
N LYS A 18 -17.76 -13.56 -4.40
CA LYS A 18 -17.87 -14.61 -5.44
C LYS A 18 -17.06 -14.25 -6.69
N ARG A 19 -17.18 -13.01 -7.19
CA ARG A 19 -16.39 -12.52 -8.33
C ARG A 19 -14.88 -12.60 -8.06
N CYS A 20 -14.45 -12.18 -6.87
CA CYS A 20 -13.06 -12.29 -6.45
C CYS A 20 -12.62 -13.77 -6.53
N LEU A 21 -13.25 -14.67 -5.77
CA LEU A 21 -12.90 -16.09 -5.70
C LEU A 21 -12.89 -16.77 -7.06
N ASP A 22 -13.90 -16.52 -7.90
CA ASP A 22 -13.97 -17.08 -9.26
C ASP A 22 -12.78 -16.63 -10.10
N SER A 23 -12.32 -15.37 -9.98
CA SER A 23 -11.15 -14.89 -10.69
C SER A 23 -9.85 -15.58 -10.25
N LEU A 24 -9.74 -15.96 -8.96
CA LEU A 24 -8.59 -16.68 -8.41
C LEU A 24 -8.59 -18.14 -8.86
N LEU A 25 -9.75 -18.75 -8.98
CA LEU A 25 -9.91 -20.16 -9.37
C LEU A 25 -9.77 -20.38 -10.88
N ASN A 26 -9.96 -19.32 -11.68
CA ASN A 26 -9.84 -19.36 -13.14
C ASN A 26 -8.46 -18.94 -13.64
N GLN A 27 -7.40 -19.07 -12.82
CA GLN A 27 -6.04 -18.77 -13.24
C GLN A 27 -5.46 -19.84 -14.16
N THR A 28 -4.65 -19.42 -15.13
CA THR A 28 -3.89 -20.33 -16.02
C THR A 28 -2.75 -21.06 -15.29
N TYR A 29 -2.30 -20.53 -14.18
CA TYR A 29 -1.30 -21.15 -13.31
C TYR A 29 -1.95 -22.14 -12.34
N ASN A 30 -1.49 -23.41 -12.34
CA ASN A 30 -2.20 -24.48 -11.64
C ASN A 30 -1.75 -24.74 -10.18
N ASN A 31 -0.50 -24.35 -9.80
CA ASN A 31 0.01 -24.63 -8.46
C ASN A 31 -0.27 -23.48 -7.51
N ILE A 32 -1.56 -23.29 -7.21
CA ILE A 32 -2.07 -22.19 -6.38
C ILE A 32 -2.68 -22.73 -5.08
N GLU A 33 -2.38 -22.09 -3.97
CA GLU A 33 -3.12 -22.16 -2.71
C GLU A 33 -3.91 -20.87 -2.54
N ILE A 34 -5.20 -20.95 -2.30
CA ILE A 34 -6.03 -19.80 -1.96
C ILE A 34 -6.35 -19.87 -0.47
N LEU A 35 -5.93 -18.85 0.27
CA LEU A 35 -6.07 -18.76 1.72
C LEU A 35 -6.88 -17.52 2.08
N CYS A 36 -8.16 -17.72 2.42
CA CYS A 36 -9.08 -16.67 2.83
C CYS A 36 -9.05 -16.50 4.34
N VAL A 37 -9.11 -15.26 4.81
CA VAL A 37 -9.24 -14.95 6.25
C VAL A 37 -10.54 -14.19 6.46
N ASN A 38 -11.54 -14.84 7.06
CA ASN A 38 -12.74 -14.13 7.50
C ASN A 38 -12.44 -13.38 8.80
N ASP A 39 -12.46 -12.06 8.72
CA ASP A 39 -12.18 -11.17 9.84
C ASP A 39 -13.44 -10.80 10.61
N CYS A 40 -14.22 -11.82 11.01
CA CYS A 40 -15.49 -11.67 11.72
C CYS A 40 -16.51 -10.84 10.91
N SER A 41 -16.72 -11.19 9.64
CA SER A 41 -17.65 -10.49 8.74
C SER A 41 -19.08 -10.50 9.29
N PRO A 42 -19.76 -9.33 9.33
CA PRO A 42 -21.14 -9.22 9.82
C PRO A 42 -22.21 -9.59 8.78
N ASP A 43 -21.79 -9.86 7.53
CA ASP A 43 -22.64 -10.20 6.38
C ASP A 43 -22.56 -11.69 6.04
N ASN A 44 -23.13 -12.13 4.91
CA ASN A 44 -23.14 -13.53 4.49
C ASN A 44 -21.80 -14.01 3.85
N SER A 45 -20.70 -13.28 4.04
CA SER A 45 -19.39 -13.66 3.48
C SER A 45 -18.94 -15.03 3.96
N GLN A 46 -19.24 -15.43 5.22
CA GLN A 46 -18.87 -16.76 5.74
C GLN A 46 -19.58 -17.88 4.97
N GLU A 47 -20.87 -17.74 4.68
CA GLU A 47 -21.63 -18.75 3.94
C GLU A 47 -21.04 -18.98 2.54
N ILE A 48 -20.61 -17.88 1.89
CA ILE A 48 -19.93 -17.96 0.58
C ILE A 48 -18.60 -18.71 0.73
N LEU A 49 -17.79 -18.39 1.75
CA LEU A 49 -16.51 -19.06 1.98
C LEU A 49 -16.72 -20.56 2.25
N ASP A 50 -17.71 -20.94 3.04
CA ASP A 50 -18.05 -22.34 3.35
C ASP A 50 -18.42 -23.14 2.09
N GLU A 51 -19.15 -22.51 1.14
CA GLU A 51 -19.49 -23.13 -0.14
C GLU A 51 -18.23 -23.50 -0.95
N TYR A 52 -17.27 -22.59 -1.05
CA TYR A 52 -16.02 -22.79 -1.78
C TYR A 52 -15.06 -23.75 -1.05
N GLU A 53 -15.00 -23.71 0.28
CA GLU A 53 -14.14 -24.57 1.09
C GLU A 53 -14.63 -26.03 1.04
N LYS A 54 -15.95 -26.27 1.19
CA LYS A 54 -16.55 -27.60 1.04
C LYS A 54 -16.29 -28.24 -0.34
N ALA A 55 -16.19 -27.40 -1.36
CA ALA A 55 -15.79 -27.86 -2.70
C ALA A 55 -14.28 -28.13 -2.83
N GLY A 56 -13.49 -27.97 -1.76
CA GLY A 56 -12.04 -28.19 -1.73
C GLY A 56 -11.24 -27.16 -2.54
N ARG A 57 -11.84 -26.00 -2.83
CA ARG A 57 -11.27 -25.01 -3.75
C ARG A 57 -10.43 -23.93 -3.05
N ILE A 58 -10.69 -23.67 -1.77
CA ILE A 58 -10.00 -22.68 -0.93
C ILE A 58 -9.77 -23.27 0.46
N LYS A 59 -8.96 -22.58 1.26
CA LYS A 59 -8.85 -22.79 2.71
C LYS A 59 -9.31 -21.54 3.43
N VAL A 60 -10.04 -21.70 4.54
CA VAL A 60 -10.57 -20.58 5.32
C VAL A 60 -9.94 -20.55 6.70
N ILE A 61 -9.53 -19.36 7.12
CA ILE A 61 -9.17 -19.03 8.49
C ILE A 61 -10.26 -18.11 9.02
N ILE A 62 -10.78 -18.39 10.20
CA ILE A 62 -11.78 -17.53 10.85
C ILE A 62 -11.12 -16.82 12.02
N ASN A 63 -11.26 -15.50 12.11
CA ASN A 63 -10.90 -14.72 13.27
C ASN A 63 -12.08 -14.70 14.25
N ASP A 64 -11.79 -14.82 15.55
CA ASP A 64 -12.82 -14.81 16.60
C ASP A 64 -13.38 -13.39 16.82
N GLU A 65 -12.63 -12.37 16.43
CA GLU A 65 -13.00 -10.96 16.46
C GLU A 65 -12.44 -10.23 15.22
N ASN A 66 -12.91 -9.02 14.96
CA ASN A 66 -12.35 -8.18 13.87
C ASN A 66 -10.96 -7.67 14.27
N LEU A 67 -9.94 -8.26 13.69
CA LEU A 67 -8.52 -7.92 13.93
C LEU A 67 -8.00 -6.82 12.99
N GLY A 68 -8.75 -6.47 11.95
CA GLY A 68 -8.36 -5.53 10.91
C GLY A 68 -7.55 -6.16 9.78
N LEU A 69 -7.46 -5.39 8.67
CA LEU A 69 -6.88 -5.84 7.40
C LEU A 69 -5.43 -6.32 7.54
N GLY A 70 -4.59 -5.53 8.24
CA GLY A 70 -3.17 -5.84 8.41
C GLY A 70 -2.94 -7.16 9.13
N LYS A 71 -3.58 -7.37 10.28
CA LYS A 71 -3.44 -8.61 11.06
C LYS A 71 -4.02 -9.83 10.34
N SER A 72 -5.10 -9.67 9.60
CA SER A 72 -5.67 -10.74 8.78
C SER A 72 -4.70 -11.18 7.67
N ARG A 73 -4.04 -10.24 6.99
CA ARG A 73 -2.97 -10.54 6.03
C ARG A 73 -1.77 -11.24 6.70
N GLU A 74 -1.33 -10.76 7.84
CA GLU A 74 -0.22 -11.36 8.61
C GLU A 74 -0.53 -12.79 9.06
N ARG A 75 -1.73 -13.02 9.60
CA ARG A 75 -2.18 -14.35 10.01
C ARG A 75 -2.15 -15.34 8.86
N ALA A 76 -2.60 -14.93 7.67
CA ALA A 76 -2.56 -15.77 6.48
C ALA A 76 -1.12 -15.97 5.96
N LEU A 77 -0.27 -14.94 5.98
CA LEU A 77 1.13 -15.04 5.59
C LEU A 77 1.85 -16.11 6.42
N ASN A 78 1.65 -16.11 7.73
CA ASN A 78 2.26 -17.09 8.64
C ASN A 78 1.77 -18.53 8.39
N LYS A 79 0.52 -18.70 7.92
CA LYS A 79 -0.07 -20.03 7.57
C LYS A 79 0.13 -20.43 6.12
N SER A 80 0.59 -19.53 5.26
CA SER A 80 0.82 -19.81 3.85
C SER A 80 1.92 -20.84 3.65
N THR A 81 1.81 -21.64 2.57
CA THR A 81 2.78 -22.69 2.27
C THR A 81 3.46 -22.52 0.91
N GLY A 82 3.09 -21.49 0.16
CA GLY A 82 3.69 -21.19 -1.15
C GLY A 82 5.12 -20.64 -1.03
N ASN A 83 5.91 -20.86 -2.08
CA ASN A 83 7.22 -20.22 -2.25
C ASN A 83 7.06 -18.71 -2.46
N TYR A 84 5.96 -18.33 -3.12
CA TYR A 84 5.56 -16.97 -3.34
C TYR A 84 4.21 -16.67 -2.71
N VAL A 85 3.98 -15.41 -2.35
CA VAL A 85 2.69 -14.92 -1.84
C VAL A 85 2.23 -13.69 -2.62
N MET A 86 0.91 -13.57 -2.76
CA MET A 86 0.24 -12.39 -3.33
C MET A 86 -0.94 -12.02 -2.43
N PHE A 87 -1.13 -10.73 -2.20
CA PHE A 87 -2.30 -10.21 -1.46
C PHE A 87 -3.36 -9.77 -2.47
N ILE A 88 -4.60 -10.17 -2.25
CA ILE A 88 -5.75 -9.84 -3.09
C ILE A 88 -6.86 -9.32 -2.19
N ASP A 89 -7.33 -8.12 -2.41
CA ASP A 89 -8.46 -7.58 -1.66
C ASP A 89 -9.77 -8.23 -2.15
N SER A 90 -10.65 -8.57 -1.25
CA SER A 90 -11.82 -9.41 -1.52
C SER A 90 -12.93 -8.73 -2.32
N ASP A 91 -12.86 -7.41 -2.51
CA ASP A 91 -13.72 -6.64 -3.41
C ASP A 91 -13.12 -6.46 -4.82
N ASP A 92 -11.87 -6.88 -5.03
CA ASP A 92 -11.13 -6.81 -6.29
C ASP A 92 -11.21 -8.14 -7.08
N TYR A 93 -10.58 -8.18 -8.25
CA TYR A 93 -10.43 -9.40 -9.06
C TYR A 93 -9.19 -9.32 -9.96
N ILE A 94 -8.76 -10.46 -10.53
CA ILE A 94 -7.53 -10.54 -11.32
C ILE A 94 -7.76 -11.14 -12.71
N ALA A 95 -6.87 -10.82 -13.66
CA ALA A 95 -6.87 -11.41 -14.99
C ALA A 95 -6.52 -12.91 -14.93
N ALA A 96 -7.00 -13.71 -15.87
CA ALA A 96 -6.77 -15.16 -15.88
C ALA A 96 -5.28 -15.54 -15.96
N ASP A 97 -4.44 -14.72 -16.60
CA ASP A 97 -3.00 -14.92 -16.73
C ASP A 97 -2.16 -14.25 -15.62
N TYR A 98 -2.84 -13.71 -14.59
CA TYR A 98 -2.21 -12.86 -13.59
C TYR A 98 -1.10 -13.57 -12.82
N VAL A 99 -1.40 -14.70 -12.21
CA VAL A 99 -0.42 -15.45 -11.41
C VAL A 99 0.71 -15.98 -12.28
N GLU A 100 0.40 -16.47 -13.48
CA GLU A 100 1.39 -16.98 -14.44
C GLU A 100 2.40 -15.91 -14.84
N LYS A 101 1.95 -14.69 -15.21
CA LYS A 101 2.83 -13.58 -15.59
C LYS A 101 3.80 -13.20 -14.47
N TYR A 102 3.34 -13.16 -13.22
CA TYR A 102 4.20 -12.86 -12.09
C TYR A 102 5.16 -14.00 -11.77
N ALA A 103 4.68 -15.25 -11.82
CA ALA A 103 5.52 -16.44 -11.58
C ALA A 103 6.63 -16.57 -12.63
N ASP A 104 6.32 -16.27 -13.88
CA ASP A 104 7.32 -16.24 -14.96
C ASP A 104 8.34 -15.13 -14.74
N ALA A 105 7.90 -13.92 -14.35
CA ALA A 105 8.81 -12.84 -14.03
C ALA A 105 9.76 -13.20 -12.86
N MET A 106 9.26 -13.86 -11.82
CA MET A 106 10.07 -14.35 -10.69
C MET A 106 11.17 -15.34 -11.13
N LYS A 107 10.90 -16.20 -12.14
CA LYS A 107 11.88 -17.17 -12.65
C LYS A 107 13.02 -16.55 -13.44
N HIS A 108 12.79 -15.41 -14.12
CA HIS A 108 13.79 -14.77 -14.97
C HIS A 108 14.88 -14.03 -14.19
N GLY A 109 14.71 -13.85 -12.89
CA GLY A 109 15.72 -13.28 -12.00
C GLY A 109 15.46 -13.75 -10.57
N ASP A 110 16.49 -13.77 -9.75
CA ASP A 110 16.33 -14.10 -8.33
C ASP A 110 15.76 -12.86 -7.59
N TYR A 111 14.51 -12.52 -7.91
CA TYR A 111 13.82 -11.38 -7.32
C TYR A 111 13.15 -11.75 -6.01
N ASP A 112 13.13 -10.79 -5.08
CA ASP A 112 12.37 -10.87 -3.84
C ASP A 112 10.94 -10.34 -4.05
N ILE A 113 10.77 -9.41 -5.01
CA ILE A 113 9.48 -8.78 -5.33
C ILE A 113 9.36 -8.58 -6.85
N VAL A 114 8.20 -8.94 -7.42
CA VAL A 114 7.77 -8.50 -8.74
C VAL A 114 6.58 -7.55 -8.57
N ILE A 115 6.64 -6.38 -9.20
CA ILE A 115 5.64 -5.32 -9.12
C ILE A 115 4.98 -5.17 -10.48
N GLY A 116 3.67 -5.16 -10.55
CA GLY A 116 2.90 -4.82 -11.75
C GLY A 116 2.00 -3.61 -11.54
N GLY A 117 1.35 -3.18 -12.61
CA GLY A 117 0.33 -2.16 -12.56
C GLY A 117 -1.03 -2.72 -12.16
N TYR A 118 -2.02 -1.84 -12.07
CA TYR A 118 -3.41 -2.19 -11.83
C TYR A 118 -4.34 -1.49 -12.81
N THR A 119 -5.51 -2.06 -13.00
CA THR A 119 -6.61 -1.47 -13.76
C THR A 119 -7.68 -1.00 -12.79
N ARG A 120 -7.93 0.30 -12.72
CA ARG A 120 -9.03 0.84 -11.93
C ARG A 120 -10.33 0.60 -12.67
N ASP A 121 -11.29 -0.05 -12.01
CA ASP A 121 -12.63 -0.32 -12.52
C ASP A 121 -13.66 0.51 -11.73
N ILE A 122 -14.27 1.49 -12.40
CA ILE A 122 -15.34 2.34 -11.84
C ILE A 122 -16.57 2.13 -12.70
N ASP A 123 -17.56 1.41 -12.17
CA ASP A 123 -18.84 1.16 -12.87
C ASP A 123 -18.63 0.60 -14.31
N GLY A 124 -17.65 -0.32 -14.47
CA GLY A 124 -17.28 -0.95 -15.74
C GLY A 124 -16.34 -0.11 -16.63
N LYS A 125 -16.06 1.13 -16.27
CA LYS A 125 -15.06 1.96 -16.96
C LYS A 125 -13.67 1.63 -16.42
N LYS A 126 -12.85 1.03 -17.28
CA LYS A 126 -11.52 0.50 -16.93
C LYS A 126 -10.41 1.45 -17.36
N LYS A 127 -9.54 1.84 -16.41
CA LYS A 127 -8.35 2.66 -16.68
C LYS A 127 -7.11 1.97 -16.12
N LYS A 128 -6.15 1.67 -17.01
CA LYS A 128 -4.87 1.06 -16.62
C LYS A 128 -3.93 2.07 -16.00
N HIS A 129 -3.26 1.65 -14.94
CA HIS A 129 -2.22 2.40 -14.23
C HIS A 129 -0.96 1.54 -14.23
N TYR A 130 0.05 1.97 -14.97
CA TYR A 130 1.33 1.29 -15.08
C TYR A 130 2.35 1.85 -14.09
N VAL A 131 3.23 1.01 -13.61
CA VAL A 131 4.35 1.38 -12.73
C VAL A 131 5.62 1.46 -13.57
N LYS A 132 6.52 2.37 -13.23
CA LYS A 132 7.82 2.50 -13.87
C LYS A 132 8.93 1.95 -12.95
N GLN A 133 9.90 1.25 -13.53
CA GLN A 133 11.08 0.78 -12.81
C GLN A 133 11.90 1.99 -12.31
N SER A 134 12.13 2.06 -11.02
CA SER A 134 12.95 3.10 -10.39
C SER A 134 13.43 2.64 -9.03
N ASP A 135 14.45 3.27 -8.48
CA ASP A 135 14.96 3.01 -7.12
C ASP A 135 13.94 3.32 -6.00
N TRP A 136 12.76 3.82 -6.41
CA TRP A 136 11.67 4.22 -5.56
C TRP A 136 10.41 3.37 -5.71
N SER A 137 10.40 2.41 -6.63
CA SER A 137 9.16 1.69 -6.99
C SER A 137 8.49 1.06 -5.77
N VAL A 138 9.25 0.49 -4.84
CA VAL A 138 8.73 -0.11 -3.61
C VAL A 138 8.06 0.94 -2.72
N LEU A 139 8.69 2.11 -2.52
CA LEU A 139 8.15 3.20 -1.70
C LEU A 139 7.07 4.03 -2.39
N SER A 140 7.13 4.15 -3.72
CA SER A 140 6.17 4.97 -4.48
C SER A 140 4.88 4.25 -4.76
N TYR A 141 4.93 2.93 -4.75
CA TYR A 141 3.83 2.05 -5.07
C TYR A 141 3.49 1.20 -3.84
N THR A 142 2.85 1.84 -2.88
CA THR A 142 2.69 1.30 -1.51
C THR A 142 1.71 0.15 -1.43
N ILE A 143 0.67 0.06 -2.30
CA ILE A 143 -0.34 -1.01 -2.20
C ILE A 143 0.31 -2.39 -2.10
N ALA A 144 -0.12 -3.21 -1.16
CA ALA A 144 0.36 -4.58 -1.01
C ALA A 144 -0.08 -5.48 -2.18
N CYS A 145 -1.23 -5.17 -2.78
CA CYS A 145 -1.74 -5.83 -3.97
C CYS A 145 -0.94 -5.49 -5.23
N ALA A 146 -1.23 -6.15 -6.35
CA ALA A 146 -0.52 -6.03 -7.62
C ALA A 146 1.00 -6.30 -7.51
N LYS A 147 1.39 -7.19 -6.59
CA LYS A 147 2.76 -7.64 -6.38
C LYS A 147 2.80 -9.14 -6.07
N MET A 148 3.91 -9.77 -6.42
CA MET A 148 4.28 -11.10 -5.95
C MET A 148 5.53 -10.97 -5.09
N TYR A 149 5.54 -11.64 -3.94
CA TYR A 149 6.62 -11.60 -2.98
C TYR A 149 7.21 -12.99 -2.79
N LYS A 150 8.53 -13.09 -2.68
CA LYS A 150 9.22 -14.28 -2.20
C LYS A 150 8.90 -14.46 -0.72
N ARG A 151 8.19 -15.52 -0.37
CA ARG A 151 7.71 -15.73 1.02
C ARG A 151 8.85 -15.79 2.03
N SER A 152 9.96 -16.48 1.69
CA SER A 152 11.13 -16.57 2.58
C SER A 152 11.69 -15.18 2.89
N PHE A 153 11.77 -14.27 1.92
CA PHE A 153 12.23 -12.89 2.14
C PHE A 153 11.39 -12.17 3.19
N LEU A 154 10.05 -12.27 3.13
CA LEU A 154 9.18 -11.64 4.12
C LEU A 154 9.39 -12.21 5.51
N LEU A 155 9.50 -13.54 5.63
CA LEU A 155 9.63 -14.22 6.91
C LEU A 155 11.03 -14.04 7.55
N GLU A 156 12.09 -14.16 6.77
CA GLU A 156 13.47 -14.01 7.23
C GLU A 156 13.75 -12.61 7.78
N HIS A 157 13.11 -11.60 7.19
CA HIS A 157 13.26 -10.20 7.64
C HIS A 157 12.14 -9.75 8.59
N ASN A 158 11.24 -10.64 8.99
CA ASN A 158 10.08 -10.31 9.83
C ASN A 158 9.30 -9.09 9.31
N ILE A 159 9.07 -9.08 7.98
CA ILE A 159 8.32 -8.03 7.27
C ILE A 159 6.84 -8.38 7.35
N GLY A 160 6.03 -7.46 7.87
CA GLY A 160 4.60 -7.69 8.07
C GLY A 160 3.78 -6.40 8.08
N PHE A 161 2.56 -6.52 8.55
CA PHE A 161 1.61 -5.42 8.61
C PHE A 161 1.43 -4.98 10.06
N ILE A 162 1.09 -3.71 10.25
CA ILE A 162 0.72 -3.16 11.55
C ILE A 162 -0.79 -3.06 11.70
N ASP A 163 -1.23 -3.06 12.96
CA ASP A 163 -2.61 -2.82 13.33
C ASP A 163 -2.88 -1.31 13.34
N VAL A 164 -3.38 -0.82 12.21
CA VAL A 164 -3.81 0.57 12.03
C VAL A 164 -5.07 0.59 11.17
N ARG A 165 -5.89 1.61 11.34
CA ARG A 165 -7.12 1.77 10.56
C ARG A 165 -6.87 1.94 9.06
N CYS A 166 -5.77 2.59 8.71
CA CYS A 166 -5.34 2.79 7.32
C CYS A 166 -3.83 3.08 7.25
N GLY A 167 -3.24 2.78 6.09
CA GLY A 167 -1.82 3.03 5.83
C GLY A 167 -0.89 1.89 6.25
N GLU A 168 -1.44 0.72 6.58
CA GLU A 168 -0.67 -0.51 6.81
C GLU A 168 0.24 -0.84 5.62
N ASP A 169 -0.21 -0.52 4.41
CA ASP A 169 0.56 -0.69 3.16
C ASP A 169 1.76 0.26 3.07
N ILE A 170 1.67 1.47 3.65
CA ILE A 170 2.79 2.41 3.73
C ILE A 170 3.87 1.83 4.64
N PHE A 171 3.49 1.36 5.81
CA PHE A 171 4.41 0.72 6.75
C PHE A 171 5.09 -0.50 6.12
N PHE A 172 4.30 -1.42 5.54
CA PHE A 172 4.78 -2.61 4.88
C PHE A 172 5.77 -2.29 3.74
N SER A 173 5.48 -1.25 2.94
CA SER A 173 6.38 -0.82 1.86
C SER A 173 7.68 -0.21 2.38
N MET A 174 7.65 0.51 3.50
CA MET A 174 8.87 1.00 4.15
C MET A 174 9.71 -0.15 4.71
N GLU A 175 9.09 -1.16 5.34
CA GLU A 175 9.80 -2.36 5.79
C GLU A 175 10.47 -3.09 4.63
N LEU A 176 9.75 -3.34 3.54
CA LEU A 176 10.34 -3.91 2.34
C LEU A 176 11.55 -3.09 1.88
N PHE A 177 11.43 -1.78 1.85
CA PHE A 177 12.45 -0.90 1.29
C PHE A 177 13.74 -0.88 2.11
N VAL A 178 13.70 -0.90 3.44
CA VAL A 178 14.91 -0.88 4.29
C VAL A 178 15.72 -2.17 4.18
N HIS A 179 15.08 -3.28 3.79
CA HIS A 179 15.76 -4.56 3.54
C HIS A 179 16.31 -4.70 2.11
N LYS A 180 16.22 -3.63 1.29
CA LYS A 180 16.82 -3.55 -0.05
C LYS A 180 16.49 -4.76 -0.94
N PRO A 181 15.21 -5.06 -1.17
CA PRO A 181 14.82 -6.21 -1.97
C PRO A 181 15.33 -6.08 -3.41
N ARG A 182 15.68 -7.20 -4.01
CA ARG A 182 15.85 -7.27 -5.47
C ARG A 182 14.47 -7.31 -6.09
N TYR A 183 14.11 -6.34 -6.91
CA TYR A 183 12.77 -6.29 -7.50
C TYR A 183 12.78 -5.95 -8.98
N TYR A 184 11.74 -6.42 -9.64
CA TYR A 184 11.45 -6.17 -11.04
C TYR A 184 10.08 -5.54 -11.20
N VAL A 185 9.95 -4.56 -12.11
CA VAL A 185 8.67 -3.92 -12.43
C VAL A 185 8.22 -4.32 -13.83
N MET A 186 7.07 -4.96 -13.92
CA MET A 186 6.40 -5.25 -15.18
C MET A 186 5.70 -3.99 -15.71
N GLU A 187 6.46 -3.11 -16.38
CA GLU A 187 6.00 -1.75 -16.76
C GLU A 187 4.78 -1.72 -17.69
N ASN A 188 4.48 -2.81 -18.38
CA ASN A 188 3.39 -2.89 -19.36
C ASN A 188 2.28 -3.87 -18.97
N TYR A 189 2.26 -4.35 -17.71
CA TYR A 189 1.25 -5.27 -17.22
C TYR A 189 0.40 -4.67 -16.10
N ALA A 190 -0.93 -4.79 -16.20
CA ALA A 190 -1.90 -4.24 -15.25
C ALA A 190 -3.11 -5.19 -15.11
N GLY A 191 -2.83 -6.44 -14.72
CA GLY A 191 -3.82 -7.53 -14.60
C GLY A 191 -4.55 -7.59 -13.26
N TYR A 192 -4.22 -6.73 -12.29
CA TYR A 192 -4.97 -6.55 -11.06
C TYR A 192 -6.10 -5.55 -11.29
N TYR A 193 -7.35 -5.89 -11.03
CA TYR A 193 -8.50 -5.00 -11.21
C TYR A 193 -8.94 -4.47 -9.86
N TYR A 194 -8.56 -3.22 -9.57
CA TYR A 194 -9.00 -2.45 -8.43
C TYR A 194 -10.43 -1.94 -8.67
N PHE A 195 -11.39 -2.54 -7.99
CA PHE A 195 -12.80 -2.17 -8.09
C PHE A 195 -13.12 -1.03 -7.14
N PHE A 196 -13.70 0.07 -7.67
CA PHE A 196 -14.04 1.20 -6.84
C PHE A 196 -15.33 0.93 -6.03
N ASN A 197 -15.16 0.60 -4.77
CA ASN A 197 -16.22 0.43 -3.80
C ASN A 197 -16.34 1.68 -2.93
N ARG A 198 -17.48 2.40 -3.02
CA ARG A 198 -17.73 3.62 -2.21
C ARG A 198 -17.78 3.36 -0.71
N LYS A 199 -18.02 2.12 -0.29
CA LYS A 199 -18.07 1.69 1.12
C LYS A 199 -16.73 1.15 1.62
N SER A 200 -15.68 1.15 0.80
CA SER A 200 -14.34 0.72 1.20
C SER A 200 -13.75 1.65 2.25
N ILE A 201 -12.73 1.16 2.97
CA ILE A 201 -11.98 1.96 3.95
C ILE A 201 -11.49 3.25 3.28
N THR A 202 -10.87 3.16 2.10
CA THR A 202 -10.39 4.32 1.33
C THR A 202 -11.51 5.29 0.95
N GLY A 203 -12.69 4.78 0.56
CA GLY A 203 -13.86 5.60 0.22
C GLY A 203 -14.43 6.34 1.43
N SER A 204 -14.38 5.74 2.62
CA SER A 204 -14.84 6.36 3.87
C SER A 204 -13.87 7.39 4.45
N LEU A 205 -12.56 7.22 4.21
CA LEU A 205 -11.51 8.14 4.68
C LEU A 205 -11.58 9.53 4.04
N ASN A 206 -12.13 9.65 2.83
CA ASN A 206 -12.35 10.95 2.19
C ASN A 206 -13.27 11.88 3.01
N ALA A 207 -14.05 11.34 3.95
CA ALA A 207 -14.87 12.09 4.90
C ALA A 207 -14.17 12.34 6.25
N ASP A 208 -13.06 11.65 6.54
CA ASP A 208 -12.32 11.76 7.81
C ASP A 208 -11.18 12.77 7.68
N ARG A 209 -11.35 13.93 8.29
CA ARG A 209 -10.42 15.06 8.21
C ARG A 209 -9.26 14.99 9.24
N LYS A 210 -9.06 13.83 9.91
CA LYS A 210 -8.04 13.63 10.95
C LYS A 210 -6.91 12.69 10.54
N LEU A 211 -6.48 12.72 9.27
CA LEU A 211 -5.42 11.83 8.76
C LEU A 211 -4.02 12.15 9.26
N GLU A 212 -3.80 13.35 9.82
CA GLU A 212 -2.49 13.75 10.36
C GLU A 212 -1.97 12.78 11.43
N GLY A 213 -2.85 12.36 12.34
CA GLY A 213 -2.48 11.40 13.39
C GLY A 213 -2.11 10.02 12.85
N PHE A 214 -2.80 9.55 11.81
CA PHE A 214 -2.49 8.26 11.20
C PHE A 214 -1.13 8.25 10.49
N VAL A 215 -0.81 9.31 9.73
CA VAL A 215 0.50 9.41 9.07
C VAL A 215 1.61 9.45 10.11
N SER A 216 1.47 10.26 11.16
CA SER A 216 2.46 10.35 12.24
C SER A 216 2.66 9.01 12.94
N ASP A 217 1.57 8.31 13.35
CA ASP A 217 1.63 7.01 14.03
C ASP A 217 2.33 5.93 13.20
N ILE A 218 2.06 5.86 11.90
CA ILE A 218 2.73 4.91 11.00
C ILE A 218 4.25 5.11 11.01
N PHE A 219 4.70 6.37 10.92
CA PHE A 219 6.12 6.67 10.90
C PHE A 219 6.76 6.53 12.29
N ASP A 220 6.04 6.81 13.39
CA ASP A 220 6.52 6.54 14.75
C ASP A 220 6.76 5.05 14.97
N ARG A 221 5.81 4.20 14.61
CA ARG A 221 5.97 2.74 14.69
C ARG A 221 7.12 2.25 13.82
N PHE A 222 7.26 2.83 12.63
CA PHE A 222 8.38 2.47 11.73
C PHE A 222 9.74 2.88 12.33
N ILE A 223 9.88 4.12 12.81
CA ILE A 223 11.13 4.62 13.42
C ILE A 223 11.46 3.89 14.72
N ASN A 224 10.46 3.48 15.50
CA ASN A 224 10.67 2.66 16.69
C ASN A 224 11.23 1.27 16.35
N LYS A 225 10.77 0.66 15.26
CA LYS A 225 11.30 -0.64 14.77
C LYS A 225 12.65 -0.49 14.06
N TYR A 226 12.84 0.60 13.32
CA TYR A 226 14.02 0.91 12.53
C TYR A 226 14.54 2.31 12.90
N PRO A 227 15.35 2.45 13.97
CA PRO A 227 15.82 3.77 14.41
C PRO A 227 16.62 4.50 13.33
N VAL A 228 16.27 5.77 13.10
CA VAL A 228 16.87 6.59 12.03
C VAL A 228 18.37 6.73 12.12
N VAL A 229 18.93 6.64 13.35
CA VAL A 229 20.39 6.72 13.59
C VAL A 229 21.14 5.52 12.99
N ASN A 230 20.44 4.39 12.79
CA ASN A 230 21.01 3.15 12.26
C ASN A 230 20.79 3.00 10.74
N MET A 231 20.02 3.94 10.13
CA MET A 231 19.74 3.86 8.70
C MET A 231 20.95 4.35 7.88
N GLU A 232 21.19 3.66 6.77
CA GLU A 232 22.05 4.24 5.74
C GLU A 232 21.51 5.59 5.27
N LYS A 233 22.39 6.54 5.01
CA LYS A 233 21.97 7.94 4.72
C LYS A 233 21.04 8.05 3.52
N ASP A 234 21.22 7.24 2.50
CA ASP A 234 20.33 7.23 1.32
C ASP A 234 18.93 6.71 1.66
N VAL A 235 18.83 5.63 2.43
CA VAL A 235 17.57 5.08 2.94
C VAL A 235 16.86 6.12 3.82
N TYR A 236 17.56 6.70 4.77
CA TYR A 236 17.06 7.77 5.63
C TYR A 236 16.43 8.92 4.83
N TRP A 237 17.16 9.42 3.81
CA TRP A 237 16.66 10.51 2.97
C TRP A 237 15.39 10.13 2.18
N LYS A 238 15.32 8.89 1.72
CA LYS A 238 14.15 8.38 0.99
C LYS A 238 12.95 8.18 1.90
N ILE A 239 13.14 7.67 3.12
CA ILE A 239 12.07 7.58 4.13
C ILE A 239 11.58 8.96 4.55
N CYS A 240 12.49 9.90 4.81
CA CYS A 240 12.14 11.30 5.08
C CYS A 240 11.32 11.92 3.92
N TYR A 241 11.74 11.71 2.67
CA TYR A 241 10.98 12.16 1.51
C TYR A 241 9.59 11.52 1.44
N ASN A 242 9.49 10.23 1.72
CA ASN A 242 8.21 9.52 1.75
C ASN A 242 7.26 10.09 2.82
N TYR A 243 7.79 10.47 4.00
CA TYR A 243 7.02 11.18 5.01
C TYR A 243 6.44 12.49 4.44
N ILE A 244 7.28 13.31 3.81
CA ILE A 244 6.86 14.60 3.21
C ILE A 244 5.79 14.39 2.12
N VAL A 245 5.91 13.36 1.30
CA VAL A 245 4.89 13.02 0.28
C VAL A 245 3.55 12.66 0.94
N ASN A 246 3.57 11.84 1.98
CA ASN A 246 2.34 11.44 2.70
C ASN A 246 1.72 12.63 3.44
N MET A 247 2.54 13.48 4.06
CA MET A 247 2.11 14.73 4.68
C MET A 247 1.41 15.65 3.67
N ILE A 248 2.02 15.90 2.50
CA ILE A 248 1.44 16.74 1.45
C ILE A 248 0.12 16.12 0.94
N ASN A 249 0.08 14.79 0.76
CA ASN A 249 -1.13 14.10 0.34
C ASN A 249 -2.27 14.27 1.38
N ALA A 250 -1.97 14.13 2.66
CA ALA A 250 -2.94 14.34 3.73
C ALA A 250 -3.46 15.80 3.77
N LEU A 251 -2.58 16.79 3.57
CA LEU A 251 -2.98 18.19 3.54
C LEU A 251 -3.78 18.55 2.28
N VAL A 252 -3.29 18.17 1.10
CA VAL A 252 -3.84 18.64 -0.18
C VAL A 252 -5.07 17.83 -0.62
N VAL A 253 -5.03 16.49 -0.48
CA VAL A 253 -6.12 15.64 -0.96
C VAL A 253 -7.25 15.52 0.08
N HIS A 254 -6.88 15.37 1.35
CA HIS A 254 -7.83 15.11 2.42
C HIS A 254 -8.13 16.34 3.30
N GLY A 255 -7.25 17.33 3.29
CA GLY A 255 -7.40 18.56 4.07
C GLY A 255 -8.14 19.69 3.34
N HIS A 256 -8.26 19.63 1.98
CA HIS A 256 -8.91 20.70 1.25
C HIS A 256 -10.35 20.92 1.74
N GLY A 257 -10.79 22.19 1.77
CA GLY A 257 -12.12 22.57 2.26
C GLY A 257 -12.32 22.42 3.78
N CYS A 258 -11.28 22.13 4.58
CA CYS A 258 -11.40 22.05 6.04
C CYS A 258 -11.44 23.42 6.72
N GLY A 259 -11.21 24.52 5.98
CA GLY A 259 -11.12 25.88 6.48
C GLY A 259 -9.72 26.25 6.94
N VAL A 260 -9.42 27.57 6.87
CA VAL A 260 -8.06 28.10 7.07
C VAL A 260 -7.49 27.77 8.46
N ARG A 261 -8.32 27.86 9.52
CA ARG A 261 -7.89 27.57 10.89
C ARG A 261 -7.45 26.09 11.03
N ASN A 262 -8.30 25.17 10.62
CA ASN A 262 -7.99 23.73 10.71
C ASN A 262 -6.79 23.37 9.84
N MET A 263 -6.66 23.97 8.65
CA MET A 263 -5.50 23.75 7.79
C MET A 263 -4.21 24.24 8.43
N LYS A 264 -4.24 25.38 9.12
CA LYS A 264 -3.10 25.90 9.87
C LYS A 264 -2.68 24.90 10.96
N GLU A 265 -3.63 24.43 11.78
CA GLU A 265 -3.36 23.47 12.85
C GLU A 265 -2.75 22.16 12.31
N LYS A 266 -3.29 21.62 11.21
CA LYS A 266 -2.74 20.44 10.54
C LYS A 266 -1.33 20.68 9.98
N TYR A 267 -1.11 21.82 9.37
CA TYR A 267 0.19 22.19 8.83
C TYR A 267 1.25 22.30 9.95
N GLU A 268 0.94 23.04 11.02
CA GLU A 268 1.83 23.21 12.16
C GLU A 268 2.14 21.88 12.85
N PHE A 269 1.14 20.99 13.00
CA PHE A 269 1.35 19.63 13.48
C PHE A 269 2.37 18.87 12.63
N PHE A 270 2.14 18.79 11.32
CA PHE A 270 3.03 18.06 10.42
C PHE A 270 4.45 18.63 10.36
N MET A 271 4.60 19.96 10.40
CA MET A 271 5.93 20.58 10.38
C MET A 271 6.71 20.31 11.67
N SER A 272 6.03 20.36 12.82
CA SER A 272 6.63 19.99 14.12
C SER A 272 6.99 18.50 14.15
N ASP A 273 6.12 17.64 13.66
CA ASP A 273 6.37 16.20 13.60
C ASP A 273 7.52 15.83 12.65
N LEU A 274 7.62 16.51 11.51
CA LEU A 274 8.73 16.37 10.57
C LEU A 274 10.08 16.81 11.20
N ASP A 275 10.10 17.94 11.90
CA ASP A 275 11.30 18.41 12.61
C ASP A 275 11.72 17.43 13.71
N ASN A 276 10.78 16.83 14.43
CA ASN A 276 11.04 15.84 15.48
C ASN A 276 11.60 14.53 14.92
N LYS A 277 11.01 14.01 13.85
CA LYS A 277 11.38 12.72 13.24
C LYS A 277 12.64 12.83 12.37
N PHE A 278 12.81 13.94 11.66
CA PHE A 278 13.85 14.14 10.64
C PHE A 278 14.48 15.55 10.75
N SER A 279 15.15 15.84 11.86
CA SER A 279 15.64 17.20 12.20
C SER A 279 16.49 17.88 11.12
N ASP A 280 17.16 17.11 10.27
CA ASP A 280 17.98 17.63 9.16
C ASP A 280 17.30 17.53 7.78
N TYR A 281 15.96 17.34 7.73
CA TYR A 281 15.20 17.15 6.48
C TYR A 281 15.47 18.22 5.42
N LYS A 282 15.78 19.47 5.83
CA LYS A 282 16.13 20.57 4.91
C LYS A 282 17.37 20.30 4.07
N LYS A 283 18.23 19.38 4.52
CA LYS A 283 19.44 18.93 3.80
C LYS A 283 19.17 17.76 2.85
N ASN A 284 17.94 17.24 2.82
CA ASN A 284 17.59 16.09 2.01
C ASN A 284 17.79 16.39 0.52
N PRO A 285 18.70 15.70 -0.18
CA PRO A 285 19.00 15.97 -1.59
C PRO A 285 17.82 15.70 -2.52
N TYR A 286 16.88 14.86 -2.10
CA TYR A 286 15.71 14.48 -2.88
C TYR A 286 14.61 15.55 -2.91
N LEU A 287 14.69 16.58 -2.07
CA LEU A 287 13.81 17.76 -2.14
C LEU A 287 14.08 18.60 -3.39
N HIS A 288 15.25 18.47 -4.02
CA HIS A 288 15.54 19.14 -5.28
C HIS A 288 14.82 18.46 -6.45
N TYR A 289 14.00 19.22 -7.17
CA TYR A 289 13.19 18.76 -8.31
C TYR A 289 13.93 17.87 -9.30
N GLY A 290 15.20 18.17 -9.63
CA GLY A 290 16.01 17.40 -10.59
C GLY A 290 16.46 16.01 -10.12
N LYS A 291 16.45 15.73 -8.82
CA LYS A 291 16.93 14.45 -8.25
C LYS A 291 15.92 13.32 -8.33
N MET A 292 14.63 13.65 -8.44
CA MET A 292 13.52 12.69 -8.41
C MET A 292 12.95 12.39 -9.80
N ARG A 293 13.78 12.32 -10.83
CA ARG A 293 13.35 12.22 -12.25
C ARG A 293 12.41 11.05 -12.54
N LYS A 294 12.51 9.94 -11.80
CA LYS A 294 11.66 8.75 -12.01
C LYS A 294 10.35 8.77 -11.21
N GLN A 295 10.15 9.75 -10.33
CA GLN A 295 8.87 9.99 -9.67
C GLN A 295 7.90 10.75 -10.58
N SER A 296 6.59 10.62 -10.33
CA SER A 296 5.59 11.35 -11.12
C SER A 296 5.82 12.86 -11.05
N LEU A 297 5.59 13.56 -12.17
CA LEU A 297 5.74 15.01 -12.26
C LEU A 297 4.90 15.73 -11.19
N LYS A 298 3.69 15.22 -10.94
CA LYS A 298 2.78 15.77 -9.93
C LYS A 298 3.39 15.76 -8.53
N ILE A 299 3.93 14.63 -8.08
CA ILE A 299 4.57 14.50 -6.77
C ILE A 299 5.78 15.42 -6.67
N ARG A 300 6.65 15.42 -7.67
CA ARG A 300 7.85 16.28 -7.70
C ARG A 300 7.53 17.74 -7.58
N LEU A 301 6.54 18.22 -8.34
CA LEU A 301 6.08 19.60 -8.28
C LEU A 301 5.47 19.92 -6.91
N SER A 302 4.59 19.07 -6.40
CA SER A 302 3.96 19.31 -5.09
C SER A 302 5.00 19.42 -3.96
N VAL A 303 5.97 18.52 -3.89
CA VAL A 303 7.05 18.58 -2.90
C VAL A 303 7.90 19.84 -3.09
N SER A 304 8.30 20.14 -4.34
CA SER A 304 9.15 21.32 -4.61
C SER A 304 8.46 22.63 -4.26
N ILE A 305 7.19 22.78 -4.60
CA ILE A 305 6.39 23.96 -4.28
C ILE A 305 6.23 24.07 -2.76
N PHE A 306 5.84 23.00 -2.09
CA PHE A 306 5.64 22.97 -0.65
C PHE A 306 6.92 23.40 0.09
N MET A 307 8.05 22.79 -0.26
CA MET A 307 9.34 23.08 0.38
C MET A 307 9.88 24.48 0.04
N PHE A 308 9.56 25.01 -1.16
CA PHE A 308 9.90 26.37 -1.53
C PHE A 308 9.18 27.39 -0.63
N PHE A 309 7.85 27.27 -0.47
CA PHE A 309 7.08 28.16 0.41
C PHE A 309 7.56 28.08 1.87
N ASN A 310 7.85 26.86 2.35
CA ASN A 310 8.43 26.68 3.68
C ASN A 310 9.79 27.37 3.82
N LYS A 311 10.68 27.24 2.83
CA LYS A 311 12.03 27.84 2.86
C LYS A 311 12.00 29.37 2.94
N ILE A 312 11.05 30.02 2.26
CA ILE A 312 10.95 31.50 2.22
C ILE A 312 10.00 32.08 3.28
N GLY A 313 9.46 31.23 4.18
CA GLY A 313 8.57 31.66 5.27
C GLY A 313 7.17 32.12 4.79
N LEU A 314 6.73 31.67 3.62
CA LEU A 314 5.40 31.98 3.08
C LEU A 314 4.38 30.85 3.28
N ASP A 315 4.56 30.06 4.32
CA ASP A 315 3.68 28.94 4.68
C ASP A 315 2.22 29.36 4.82
N LYS A 316 1.97 30.59 5.32
CA LYS A 316 0.62 31.16 5.46
C LYS A 316 -0.13 31.21 4.14
N ILE A 317 0.55 31.57 3.06
CA ILE A 317 -0.05 31.60 1.71
C ILE A 317 -0.38 30.19 1.27
N LEU A 318 0.53 29.24 1.50
CA LEU A 318 0.35 27.86 1.08
C LEU A 318 -0.87 27.20 1.74
N TYR A 319 -0.96 27.23 3.08
CA TYR A 319 -2.09 26.59 3.75
C TYR A 319 -3.42 27.34 3.51
N TYR A 320 -3.37 28.68 3.28
CA TYR A 320 -4.56 29.42 2.86
C TYR A 320 -5.09 28.91 1.50
N ILE A 321 -4.21 28.80 0.51
CA ILE A 321 -4.57 28.26 -0.82
C ILE A 321 -5.18 26.87 -0.71
N ILE A 322 -4.52 25.96 0.03
CA ILE A 322 -5.01 24.56 0.18
C ILE A 322 -6.36 24.52 0.93
N ALA A 323 -6.59 25.42 1.88
CA ALA A 323 -7.80 25.43 2.67
C ALA A 323 -9.05 25.91 1.88
N VAL A 324 -8.85 26.74 0.84
CA VAL A 324 -9.93 27.42 0.09
C VAL A 324 -10.27 26.66 -1.21
N ILE A 325 -9.27 26.00 -1.82
CA ILE A 325 -9.48 25.17 -3.03
C ILE A 325 -10.08 23.82 -2.63
#